data_6743f4bf45e2681aa7a3a0d15b018196
#
_entry.id   6743f4bf45e2681aa7a3a0d15b018196
#
_cell.length_a   1.000
_cell.length_b   1.000
_cell.length_c   1.000
_cell.angle_alpha   90.00
_cell.angle_beta   90.00
_cell.angle_gamma   90.00
#
_symmetry.space_group_name_H-M   'P 1'
#
loop_
_entity.id
_entity.type
_entity.pdbx_description
1 polymer ?
#
loop_
_entity_poly.entity_id
_entity_poly.type
_entity_poly.pdbx_seq_one_letter_code
_entity_poly.pdbx_strand_id
1 'polypeptide(L)'
;AYEISECLVGSEMCIRDSADAAGSSAGKIGSYMATNGLNMNFGPTADIAYGDNADNDTYAFGSESATVGDCVAAQVSNYNSAGINSVAKSFPGKGKATTDSATGMLWMTDKLEDLEASDFVPYQKAIEAGVPAVMMGNVICQSVTGEETTPCSTSAGAVNYMRTTMGFNGLLITDDLSDASLNKVCTQDEAAVAAVKAGMSMIYVSTGFESSYNAVLSAVNSGEIPAEKLDDAVGRILTTKGI
;
A
#
# COMPACT_ATOMS: atom_id res chain seq x y z
N ALA A 1 1.05 -14.20 25.21
CA ALA A 1 -0.17 -13.56 24.67
C ALA A 1 -0.47 -12.26 25.44
N TYR A 2 -0.32 -12.24 26.78
CA TYR A 2 -0.58 -11.04 27.59
C TYR A 2 0.44 -9.92 27.37
N GLU A 3 1.72 -10.24 27.19
CA GLU A 3 2.77 -9.24 26.93
C GLU A 3 2.62 -8.56 25.57
N ILE A 4 2.04 -9.22 24.57
CA ILE A 4 1.77 -8.64 23.25
C ILE A 4 0.63 -7.61 23.32
N SER A 5 -0.40 -7.87 24.13
CA SER A 5 -1.50 -6.92 24.30
C SER A 5 -1.11 -5.66 25.06
N GLU A 6 -0.23 -5.76 26.06
CA GLU A 6 0.29 -4.58 26.77
C GLU A 6 1.23 -3.75 25.89
N CYS A 7 2.05 -4.39 25.03
CA CYS A 7 2.87 -3.67 24.04
C CYS A 7 2.04 -2.97 22.96
N LEU A 8 0.89 -3.54 22.56
CA LEU A 8 0.02 -2.96 21.53
C LEU A 8 -0.89 -1.87 22.10
N VAL A 9 -1.52 -2.09 23.25
CA VAL A 9 -2.53 -1.18 23.82
C VAL A 9 -1.94 0.03 24.54
N GLY A 10 -0.75 -0.09 25.14
CA GLY A 10 -0.07 1.03 25.82
C GLY A 10 0.75 1.92 24.89
N SER A 11 1.15 1.41 23.73
CA SER A 11 2.01 2.15 22.79
C SER A 11 1.22 2.94 21.74
N GLU A 12 -0.02 2.58 21.45
CA GLU A 12 -0.82 3.24 20.41
C GLU A 12 -1.09 4.72 20.70
N MET A 13 -1.31 5.10 21.95
CA MET A 13 -1.48 6.51 22.33
C MET A 13 -0.18 7.31 22.35
N CYS A 14 0.98 6.65 22.57
CA CYS A 14 2.29 7.31 22.55
C CYS A 14 2.95 7.28 21.14
N ILE A 15 2.50 6.39 20.25
CA ILE A 15 3.05 6.26 18.88
C ILE A 15 2.56 7.41 17.99
N ARG A 16 1.41 8.00 18.30
CA ARG A 16 0.80 9.04 17.48
C ARG A 16 1.53 10.39 17.48
N ASP A 17 2.40 10.65 18.48
CA ASP A 17 2.90 11.99 18.72
C ASP A 17 4.40 12.18 18.41
N SER A 18 5.15 11.11 18.11
CA SER A 18 6.57 11.26 17.77
C SER A 18 7.14 10.17 16.87
N ALA A 19 8.00 10.58 15.96
CA ALA A 19 8.75 9.67 15.09
C ALA A 19 9.61 8.67 15.88
N ASP A 20 10.17 9.07 17.02
CA ASP A 20 10.99 8.21 17.89
C ASP A 20 10.16 7.06 18.49
N ALA A 21 8.94 7.36 18.97
CA ALA A 21 8.05 6.33 19.51
C ALA A 21 7.56 5.39 18.41
N ALA A 22 7.19 5.92 17.25
CA ALA A 22 6.81 5.13 16.08
C ALA A 22 7.94 4.20 15.63
N GLY A 23 9.16 4.70 15.51
CA GLY A 23 10.35 3.93 15.16
C GLY A 23 10.69 2.86 16.19
N SER A 24 10.66 3.20 17.48
CA SER A 24 10.92 2.24 18.58
C SER A 24 9.91 1.08 18.56
N SER A 25 8.64 1.38 18.33
CA SER A 25 7.59 0.35 18.19
C SER A 25 7.87 -0.58 17.00
N ALA A 26 8.20 -0.01 15.84
CA ALA A 26 8.53 -0.78 14.65
C ALA A 26 9.74 -1.69 14.86
N GLY A 27 10.78 -1.21 15.57
CA GLY A 27 11.95 -2.01 15.91
C GLY A 27 11.63 -3.22 16.79
N LYS A 28 10.76 -3.05 17.79
CA LYS A 28 10.28 -4.15 18.64
C LYS A 28 9.46 -5.16 17.85
N ILE A 29 8.48 -4.69 17.06
CA ILE A 29 7.64 -5.53 16.21
C ILE A 29 8.51 -6.26 15.20
N GLY A 30 9.42 -5.56 14.51
CA GLY A 30 10.33 -6.14 13.53
C GLY A 30 11.20 -7.25 14.11
N SER A 31 11.79 -7.03 15.30
CA SER A 31 12.58 -8.04 15.98
C SER A 31 11.75 -9.29 16.35
N TYR A 32 10.50 -9.08 16.80
CA TYR A 32 9.59 -10.17 17.08
C TYR A 32 9.23 -10.95 15.81
N MET A 33 8.92 -10.24 14.71
CA MET A 33 8.62 -10.85 13.42
C MET A 33 9.80 -11.68 12.90
N ALA A 34 11.01 -11.12 12.90
CA ALA A 34 12.21 -11.80 12.46
C ALA A 34 12.47 -13.10 13.27
N THR A 35 12.29 -13.05 14.58
CA THR A 35 12.43 -14.22 15.47
C THR A 35 11.43 -15.33 15.13
N ASN A 36 10.25 -14.96 14.59
CA ASN A 36 9.21 -15.91 14.18
C ASN A 36 9.27 -16.30 12.69
N GLY A 37 10.32 -15.93 11.96
CA GLY A 37 10.52 -16.27 10.57
C GLY A 37 9.65 -15.47 9.59
N LEU A 38 9.03 -14.38 10.05
CA LEU A 38 8.30 -13.44 9.19
C LEU A 38 9.28 -12.43 8.60
N ASN A 39 9.10 -12.08 7.33
CA ASN A 39 10.02 -11.20 6.60
C ASN A 39 9.35 -9.98 5.95
N MET A 40 8.03 -9.82 6.08
CA MET A 40 7.30 -8.69 5.53
C MET A 40 6.18 -8.26 6.47
N ASN A 41 6.01 -6.93 6.63
CA ASN A 41 4.93 -6.31 7.39
C ASN A 41 4.11 -5.38 6.49
N PHE A 42 2.79 -5.57 6.44
CA PHE A 42 1.87 -4.67 5.74
C PHE A 42 1.58 -3.42 6.60
N GLY A 43 2.58 -2.61 6.77
CA GLY A 43 2.67 -1.35 7.47
C GLY A 43 4.03 -0.69 7.20
N PRO A 44 4.16 0.62 7.46
CA PRO A 44 3.24 1.51 8.16
C PRO A 44 2.03 1.95 7.32
N THR A 45 0.97 2.39 8.02
CA THR A 45 -0.09 3.18 7.41
C THR A 45 0.44 4.59 7.15
N ALA A 46 0.35 5.05 5.91
CA ALA A 46 0.80 6.36 5.47
C ALA A 46 -0.36 7.35 5.26
N ASP A 47 -1.57 6.97 5.66
CA ASP A 47 -2.75 7.79 5.55
C ASP A 47 -2.74 8.93 6.58
N ILE A 48 -3.32 10.07 6.21
CA ILE A 48 -3.50 11.25 7.07
C ILE A 48 -4.91 11.22 7.64
N ALA A 49 -5.06 11.51 8.95
CA ALA A 49 -6.35 11.64 9.61
C ALA A 49 -6.98 13.01 9.28
N TYR A 50 -8.17 13.02 8.71
CA TYR A 50 -8.92 14.25 8.41
C TYR A 50 -10.14 14.44 9.31
N GLY A 51 -10.43 13.50 10.22
CA GLY A 51 -11.56 13.58 11.15
C GLY A 51 -12.89 13.10 10.57
N ASP A 52 -12.96 12.85 9.28
CA ASP A 52 -14.19 12.49 8.56
C ASP A 52 -14.31 10.97 8.32
N ASN A 53 -13.23 10.22 8.58
CA ASN A 53 -13.16 8.78 8.34
C ASN A 53 -12.58 8.05 9.56
N ALA A 54 -13.42 7.79 10.56
CA ALA A 54 -13.03 7.23 11.85
C ALA A 54 -12.26 5.90 11.74
N ASP A 55 -12.56 5.07 10.74
CA ASP A 55 -11.89 3.79 10.55
C ASP A 55 -10.44 3.99 10.09
N ASN A 56 -10.19 4.91 9.14
CA ASN A 56 -8.83 5.22 8.69
C ASN A 56 -8.05 6.06 9.70
N ASP A 57 -8.72 7.02 10.35
CA ASP A 57 -8.12 7.91 11.34
C ASP A 57 -7.57 7.13 12.55
N THR A 58 -8.17 5.97 12.86
CA THR A 58 -7.70 5.09 13.94
C THR A 58 -6.29 4.56 13.68
N TYR A 59 -5.90 4.36 12.43
CA TYR A 59 -4.60 3.81 12.06
C TYR A 59 -3.58 4.87 11.62
N ALA A 60 -4.01 6.13 11.44
CA ALA A 60 -3.13 7.21 11.04
C ALA A 60 -2.28 7.73 12.21
N PHE A 61 -1.08 8.22 11.92
CA PHE A 61 -0.19 8.84 12.91
C PHE A 61 -0.62 10.26 13.31
N GLY A 62 -1.54 10.87 12.59
CA GLY A 62 -2.06 12.21 12.88
C GLY A 62 -2.62 12.89 11.65
N SER A 63 -2.90 14.19 11.78
CA SER A 63 -3.51 15.03 10.75
C SER A 63 -2.51 15.89 9.97
N GLU A 64 -1.28 16.00 10.46
CA GLU A 64 -0.25 16.84 9.83
C GLU A 64 0.66 15.99 8.94
N SER A 65 0.67 16.24 7.63
CA SER A 65 1.39 15.44 6.63
C SER A 65 2.88 15.25 6.93
N ALA A 66 3.53 16.32 7.43
CA ALA A 66 4.95 16.27 7.80
C ALA A 66 5.19 15.30 8.98
N THR A 67 4.38 15.38 10.03
CA THR A 67 4.46 14.52 11.22
C THR A 67 4.16 13.07 10.86
N VAL A 68 3.11 12.82 10.08
CA VAL A 68 2.78 11.47 9.59
C VAL A 68 3.96 10.91 8.79
N GLY A 69 4.52 11.72 7.89
CA GLY A 69 5.68 11.31 7.09
C GLY A 69 6.91 10.99 7.93
N ASP A 70 7.20 11.75 8.98
CA ASP A 70 8.33 11.48 9.89
C ASP A 70 8.12 10.17 10.65
N CYS A 71 6.91 9.90 11.13
CA CYS A 71 6.57 8.63 11.78
C CYS A 71 6.69 7.44 10.81
N VAL A 72 6.19 7.58 9.59
CA VAL A 72 6.30 6.57 8.53
C VAL A 72 7.77 6.27 8.22
N ALA A 73 8.58 7.29 7.98
CA ALA A 73 10.01 7.14 7.69
C ALA A 73 10.77 6.45 8.84
N ALA A 74 10.45 6.83 10.09
CA ALA A 74 11.04 6.19 11.27
C ALA A 74 10.68 4.71 11.38
N GLN A 75 9.41 4.35 11.10
CA GLN A 75 9.01 2.93 11.07
C GLN A 75 9.70 2.16 9.95
N VAL A 76 9.75 2.70 8.74
CA VAL A 76 10.45 2.07 7.60
C VAL A 76 11.91 1.79 7.96
N SER A 77 12.63 2.78 8.49
CA SER A 77 14.04 2.64 8.86
C SER A 77 14.27 1.56 9.92
N ASN A 78 13.38 1.48 10.91
CA ASN A 78 13.48 0.48 11.98
C ASN A 78 13.08 -0.94 11.53
N TYR A 79 12.10 -1.09 10.65
CA TYR A 79 11.79 -2.38 10.02
C TYR A 79 12.96 -2.88 9.15
N ASN A 80 13.53 -1.98 8.32
CA ASN A 80 14.71 -2.31 7.50
C ASN A 80 15.87 -2.77 8.38
N SER A 81 16.14 -2.08 9.51
CA SER A 81 17.18 -2.45 10.47
C SER A 81 16.93 -3.81 11.14
N ALA A 82 15.67 -4.22 11.28
CA ALA A 82 15.28 -5.53 11.80
C ALA A 82 15.23 -6.64 10.71
N GLY A 83 15.54 -6.32 9.45
CA GLY A 83 15.47 -7.26 8.32
C GLY A 83 14.04 -7.56 7.87
N ILE A 84 13.08 -6.68 8.15
CA ILE A 84 11.69 -6.83 7.78
C ILE A 84 11.35 -5.87 6.62
N ASN A 85 10.80 -6.40 5.55
CA ASN A 85 10.30 -5.60 4.45
C ASN A 85 8.98 -4.92 4.86
N SER A 86 9.01 -3.60 5.02
CA SER A 86 7.82 -2.81 5.30
C SER A 86 7.04 -2.49 4.02
N VAL A 87 5.73 -2.29 4.15
CA VAL A 87 4.83 -1.92 3.05
C VAL A 87 4.07 -0.67 3.44
N ALA A 88 4.44 0.49 2.90
CA ALA A 88 3.68 1.72 3.13
C ALA A 88 2.30 1.62 2.45
N LYS A 89 1.22 1.87 3.22
CA LYS A 89 -0.16 1.66 2.73
C LYS A 89 -1.10 2.79 3.14
N SER A 90 -2.18 3.01 2.36
CA SER A 90 -2.51 2.48 1.03
C SER A 90 -2.56 3.64 0.02
N PHE A 91 -1.58 3.71 -0.89
CA PHE A 91 -1.53 4.80 -1.88
C PHE A 91 -2.79 4.82 -2.77
N PRO A 92 -3.40 5.97 -3.05
CA PRO A 92 -2.96 7.36 -2.84
C PRO A 92 -3.26 7.93 -1.44
N GLY A 93 -3.76 7.15 -0.53
CA GLY A 93 -4.28 7.54 0.79
C GLY A 93 -5.79 7.34 0.85
N LYS A 94 -6.29 7.05 2.04
CA LYS A 94 -7.74 6.82 2.27
C LYS A 94 -8.39 7.96 3.06
N GLY A 95 -7.58 8.87 3.63
CA GLY A 95 -8.08 9.87 4.61
C GLY A 95 -9.11 10.83 4.05
N LYS A 96 -8.89 11.39 2.85
CA LYS A 96 -9.85 12.27 2.14
C LYS A 96 -10.86 11.55 1.28
N ALA A 97 -10.68 10.25 1.06
CA ALA A 97 -11.55 9.50 0.16
C ALA A 97 -12.97 9.41 0.71
N THR A 98 -13.95 9.66 -0.16
CA THR A 98 -15.36 9.52 0.15
C THR A 98 -15.89 8.20 -0.38
N THR A 99 -16.81 7.56 0.37
CA THR A 99 -17.42 6.30 -0.06
C THR A 99 -18.58 6.57 -1.01
N ASP A 100 -18.52 6.01 -2.21
CA ASP A 100 -19.66 5.99 -3.14
C ASP A 100 -20.77 5.11 -2.58
N SER A 101 -21.96 5.66 -2.46
CA SER A 101 -23.11 4.97 -1.82
C SER A 101 -23.65 3.79 -2.63
N ALA A 102 -23.39 3.74 -3.93
CA ALA A 102 -23.89 2.67 -4.81
C ALA A 102 -22.97 1.47 -4.85
N THR A 103 -21.68 1.71 -4.91
CA THR A 103 -20.64 0.67 -5.04
C THR A 103 -19.92 0.37 -3.72
N GLY A 104 -19.84 1.34 -2.81
CA GLY A 104 -18.98 1.28 -1.64
C GLY A 104 -17.51 1.56 -1.93
N MET A 105 -17.17 1.89 -3.18
CA MET A 105 -15.81 2.24 -3.56
C MET A 105 -15.39 3.58 -2.95
N LEU A 106 -14.12 3.68 -2.63
CA LEU A 106 -13.51 4.93 -2.19
C LEU A 106 -13.13 5.79 -3.40
N TRP A 107 -13.55 7.05 -3.36
CA TRP A 107 -13.26 8.05 -4.38
C TRP A 107 -12.49 9.21 -3.78
N MET A 108 -11.41 9.58 -4.43
CA MET A 108 -10.60 10.75 -4.12
C MET A 108 -10.69 11.71 -5.33
N THR A 109 -11.27 12.90 -5.08
CA THR A 109 -11.56 13.87 -6.15
C THR A 109 -10.64 15.09 -6.12
N ASP A 110 -9.70 15.12 -5.20
CA ASP A 110 -8.74 16.20 -5.04
C ASP A 110 -7.85 16.35 -6.27
N LYS A 111 -7.37 17.56 -6.48
CA LYS A 111 -6.38 17.84 -7.53
C LYS A 111 -5.05 17.21 -7.18
N LEU A 112 -4.30 16.81 -8.20
CA LEU A 112 -2.98 16.22 -8.02
C LEU A 112 -2.04 17.11 -7.19
N GLU A 113 -2.03 18.43 -7.45
CA GLU A 113 -1.21 19.40 -6.73
C GLU A 113 -1.50 19.43 -5.22
N ASP A 114 -2.79 19.29 -4.84
CA ASP A 114 -3.19 19.29 -3.44
C ASP A 114 -2.78 17.98 -2.74
N LEU A 115 -2.86 16.84 -3.45
CA LEU A 115 -2.42 15.54 -2.96
C LEU A 115 -0.89 15.48 -2.82
N GLU A 116 -0.14 16.02 -3.76
CA GLU A 116 1.32 16.13 -3.71
C GLU A 116 1.78 16.98 -2.52
N ALA A 117 1.02 18.02 -2.18
CA ALA A 117 1.33 18.90 -1.05
C ALA A 117 0.91 18.30 0.31
N SER A 118 0.11 17.24 0.35
CA SER A 118 -0.43 16.67 1.59
C SER A 118 -0.31 15.13 1.64
N ASP A 119 -1.22 14.42 1.00
CA ASP A 119 -1.40 12.97 1.16
C ASP A 119 -0.20 12.15 0.64
N PHE A 120 0.58 12.71 -0.31
CA PHE A 120 1.74 12.02 -0.87
C PHE A 120 3.03 12.28 -0.10
N VAL A 121 3.07 13.27 0.78
CA VAL A 121 4.24 13.57 1.62
C VAL A 121 4.69 12.36 2.45
N PRO A 122 3.80 11.61 3.14
CA PRO A 122 4.21 10.41 3.88
C PRO A 122 4.81 9.32 2.98
N TYR A 123 4.29 9.13 1.76
CA TYR A 123 4.85 8.17 0.82
C TYR A 123 6.21 8.61 0.28
N GLN A 124 6.38 9.90 0.00
CA GLN A 124 7.68 10.42 -0.41
C GLN A 124 8.74 10.18 0.67
N LYS A 125 8.41 10.47 1.92
CA LYS A 125 9.30 10.21 3.07
C LYS A 125 9.56 8.71 3.28
N ALA A 126 8.57 7.84 3.02
CA ALA A 126 8.78 6.39 3.04
C ALA A 126 9.78 5.95 1.96
N ILE A 127 9.66 6.50 0.74
CA ILE A 127 10.58 6.22 -0.37
C ILE A 127 11.99 6.68 -0.04
N GLU A 128 12.15 7.90 0.49
CA GLU A 128 13.44 8.45 0.94
C GLU A 128 14.06 7.60 2.07
N ALA A 129 13.25 7.03 2.96
CA ALA A 129 13.68 6.11 4.01
C ALA A 129 14.00 4.68 3.49
N GLY A 130 13.80 4.42 2.20
CA GLY A 130 14.10 3.14 1.57
C GLY A 130 13.04 2.08 1.81
N VAL A 131 11.74 2.45 1.76
CA VAL A 131 10.65 1.48 1.84
C VAL A 131 10.75 0.47 0.69
N PRO A 132 10.75 -0.85 0.97
CA PRO A 132 10.87 -1.86 -0.08
C PRO A 132 9.59 -2.07 -0.88
N ALA A 133 8.43 -1.74 -0.30
CA ALA A 133 7.14 -1.96 -0.97
C ALA A 133 6.13 -0.85 -0.65
N VAL A 134 5.22 -0.60 -1.60
CA VAL A 134 4.04 0.28 -1.43
C VAL A 134 2.80 -0.50 -1.84
N MET A 135 1.76 -0.45 -1.02
CA MET A 135 0.45 -1.01 -1.33
C MET A 135 -0.39 0.04 -2.07
N MET A 136 -0.91 -0.35 -3.22
CA MET A 136 -1.78 0.46 -4.06
C MET A 136 -3.24 0.19 -3.68
N GLY A 137 -3.92 1.21 -3.17
CA GLY A 137 -5.27 1.10 -2.62
C GLY A 137 -6.36 0.87 -3.67
N ASN A 138 -7.45 0.24 -3.24
CA ASN A 138 -8.70 0.15 -4.01
C ASN A 138 -9.44 1.50 -3.95
N VAL A 139 -8.75 2.58 -4.33
CA VAL A 139 -9.25 3.95 -4.34
C VAL A 139 -9.24 4.46 -5.77
N ILE A 140 -10.36 5.00 -6.22
CA ILE A 140 -10.46 5.68 -7.51
C ILE A 140 -9.98 7.11 -7.31
N CYS A 141 -8.92 7.48 -8.02
CA CYS A 141 -8.31 8.81 -7.97
C CYS A 141 -7.93 9.23 -9.39
N GLN A 142 -8.85 9.90 -10.09
CA GLN A 142 -8.67 10.27 -11.49
C GLN A 142 -7.45 11.16 -11.72
N SER A 143 -7.11 12.02 -10.80
CA SER A 143 -5.92 12.89 -10.89
C SER A 143 -4.60 12.11 -10.94
N VAL A 144 -4.59 10.87 -10.42
CA VAL A 144 -3.43 9.96 -10.44
C VAL A 144 -3.53 8.94 -11.56
N THR A 145 -4.71 8.33 -11.73
CA THR A 145 -4.90 7.24 -12.71
C THR A 145 -5.03 7.76 -14.14
N GLY A 146 -5.53 8.97 -14.31
CA GLY A 146 -5.98 9.52 -15.61
C GLY A 146 -7.31 8.91 -16.09
N GLU A 147 -7.92 8.02 -15.31
CA GLU A 147 -9.12 7.26 -15.64
C GLU A 147 -10.24 7.50 -14.62
N GLU A 148 -11.49 7.60 -15.08
CA GLU A 148 -12.62 8.00 -14.24
C GLU A 148 -13.04 6.94 -13.21
N THR A 149 -12.87 5.66 -13.52
CA THR A 149 -13.44 4.56 -12.71
C THR A 149 -12.45 3.48 -12.33
N THR A 150 -11.18 3.63 -12.70
CA THR A 150 -10.14 2.63 -12.42
C THR A 150 -9.47 2.90 -11.08
N PRO A 151 -9.51 1.96 -10.13
CA PRO A 151 -8.83 2.12 -8.86
C PRO A 151 -7.31 2.06 -9.01
N CYS A 152 -6.57 2.71 -8.12
CA CYS A 152 -5.11 2.77 -8.17
C CYS A 152 -4.47 1.37 -8.12
N SER A 153 -5.10 0.40 -7.46
CA SER A 153 -4.64 -1.00 -7.39
C SER A 153 -4.58 -1.74 -8.74
N THR A 154 -5.29 -1.24 -9.77
CA THR A 154 -5.34 -1.88 -11.09
C THR A 154 -4.96 -0.93 -12.24
N SER A 155 -4.54 0.30 -11.93
CA SER A 155 -4.29 1.35 -12.90
C SER A 155 -2.83 1.41 -13.36
N ALA A 156 -2.63 1.36 -14.68
CA ALA A 156 -1.34 1.62 -15.29
C ALA A 156 -0.88 3.08 -15.09
N GLY A 157 -1.82 4.04 -15.03
CA GLY A 157 -1.53 5.43 -14.73
C GLY A 157 -0.95 5.61 -13.33
N ALA A 158 -1.55 4.96 -12.33
CA ALA A 158 -1.06 4.99 -10.96
C ALA A 158 0.33 4.33 -10.81
N VAL A 159 0.56 3.18 -11.48
CA VAL A 159 1.89 2.55 -11.53
C VAL A 159 2.91 3.50 -12.17
N ASN A 160 2.58 4.12 -13.29
CA ASN A 160 3.47 5.06 -13.97
C ASN A 160 3.78 6.27 -13.08
N TYR A 161 2.79 6.82 -12.39
CA TYR A 161 2.99 7.93 -11.44
C TYR A 161 4.00 7.55 -10.34
N MET A 162 3.82 6.39 -9.71
CA MET A 162 4.76 5.87 -8.69
C MET A 162 6.17 5.70 -9.26
N ARG A 163 6.31 5.15 -10.48
CA ARG A 163 7.60 4.89 -11.10
C ARG A 163 8.33 6.14 -11.56
N THR A 164 7.62 7.04 -12.26
CA THR A 164 8.24 8.18 -12.95
C THR A 164 8.24 9.46 -12.13
N THR A 165 7.16 9.75 -11.41
CA THR A 165 7.01 11.00 -10.65
C THR A 165 7.56 10.84 -9.25
N MET A 166 7.16 9.79 -8.53
CA MET A 166 7.67 9.53 -7.19
C MET A 166 9.03 8.80 -7.17
N GLY A 167 9.52 8.31 -8.30
CA GLY A 167 10.82 7.63 -8.41
C GLY A 167 10.90 6.28 -7.69
N PHE A 168 9.76 5.66 -7.38
CA PHE A 168 9.72 4.43 -6.62
C PHE A 168 10.02 3.20 -7.47
N ASN A 169 11.08 2.47 -7.14
CA ASN A 169 11.54 1.30 -7.88
C ASN A 169 11.31 -0.04 -7.16
N GLY A 170 10.77 -0.02 -5.93
CA GLY A 170 10.45 -1.22 -5.15
C GLY A 170 9.19 -1.95 -5.62
N LEU A 171 8.66 -2.81 -4.75
CA LEU A 171 7.46 -3.60 -5.02
C LEU A 171 6.19 -2.72 -4.97
N LEU A 172 5.35 -2.81 -5.98
CA LEU A 172 3.97 -2.34 -5.92
C LEU A 172 3.08 -3.54 -5.68
N ILE A 173 2.30 -3.50 -4.60
CA ILE A 173 1.41 -4.58 -4.16
C ILE A 173 -0.02 -4.04 -4.25
N THR A 174 -0.98 -4.82 -4.73
CA THR A 174 -2.38 -4.39 -4.71
C THR A 174 -2.93 -4.39 -3.28
N ASP A 175 -3.94 -3.57 -3.00
CA ASP A 175 -4.87 -3.83 -1.88
C ASP A 175 -5.63 -5.13 -2.15
N ASP A 176 -6.45 -5.60 -1.21
CA ASP A 176 -7.17 -6.87 -1.36
C ASP A 176 -8.15 -6.82 -2.55
N LEU A 177 -7.87 -7.58 -3.59
CA LEU A 177 -8.74 -7.64 -4.78
C LEU A 177 -10.02 -8.46 -4.55
N SER A 178 -10.14 -9.14 -3.40
CA SER A 178 -11.38 -9.80 -2.99
C SER A 178 -12.37 -8.85 -2.29
N ASP A 179 -12.03 -7.56 -2.16
CA ASP A 179 -12.89 -6.54 -1.55
C ASP A 179 -14.24 -6.46 -2.26
N ALA A 180 -15.32 -6.47 -1.46
CA ALA A 180 -16.68 -6.49 -1.96
C ALA A 180 -17.07 -5.22 -2.73
N SER A 181 -16.47 -4.08 -2.43
CA SER A 181 -16.70 -2.82 -3.16
C SER A 181 -16.08 -2.88 -4.56
N LEU A 182 -14.84 -3.38 -4.66
CA LEU A 182 -14.16 -3.58 -5.93
C LEU A 182 -14.95 -4.56 -6.83
N ASN A 183 -15.49 -5.62 -6.25
CA ASN A 183 -16.26 -6.64 -6.98
C ASN A 183 -17.62 -6.16 -7.52
N LYS A 184 -18.04 -4.94 -7.19
CA LYS A 184 -19.17 -4.27 -7.85
C LYS A 184 -18.78 -3.49 -9.10
N VAL A 185 -17.50 -3.24 -9.30
CA VAL A 185 -16.96 -2.50 -10.44
C VAL A 185 -16.37 -3.46 -11.48
N CYS A 186 -15.63 -4.46 -11.02
CA CYS A 186 -15.07 -5.53 -11.87
C CYS A 186 -14.97 -6.80 -11.04
N THR A 187 -14.89 -7.96 -11.69
CA THR A 187 -14.66 -9.22 -10.99
C THR A 187 -13.24 -9.26 -10.43
N GLN A 188 -13.04 -10.04 -9.35
CA GLN A 188 -11.73 -10.25 -8.77
C GLN A 188 -10.70 -10.75 -9.79
N ASP A 189 -11.10 -11.64 -10.70
CA ASP A 189 -10.24 -12.21 -11.74
C ASP A 189 -9.84 -11.15 -12.77
N GLU A 190 -10.78 -10.31 -13.20
CA GLU A 190 -10.50 -9.16 -14.08
C GLU A 190 -9.56 -8.16 -13.40
N ALA A 191 -9.77 -7.88 -12.11
CA ALA A 191 -8.90 -7.00 -11.34
C ALA A 191 -7.46 -7.58 -11.24
N ALA A 192 -7.31 -8.88 -11.02
CA ALA A 192 -6.01 -9.53 -10.96
C ALA A 192 -5.25 -9.44 -12.29
N VAL A 193 -5.93 -9.71 -13.40
CA VAL A 193 -5.36 -9.55 -14.75
C VAL A 193 -4.98 -8.10 -15.02
N ALA A 194 -5.87 -7.15 -14.73
CA ALA A 194 -5.63 -5.72 -14.91
C ALA A 194 -4.42 -5.22 -14.09
N ALA A 195 -4.30 -5.66 -12.84
CA ALA A 195 -3.20 -5.28 -11.96
C ALA A 195 -1.83 -5.75 -12.50
N VAL A 196 -1.73 -7.00 -12.96
CA VAL A 196 -0.48 -7.50 -13.58
C VAL A 196 -0.17 -6.74 -14.87
N LYS A 197 -1.17 -6.49 -15.73
CA LYS A 197 -1.01 -5.67 -16.95
C LYS A 197 -0.54 -4.26 -16.63
N ALA A 198 -1.07 -3.67 -15.56
CA ALA A 198 -0.65 -2.34 -15.09
C ALA A 198 0.82 -2.31 -14.64
N GLY A 199 1.38 -3.42 -14.19
CA GLY A 199 2.76 -3.52 -13.71
C GLY A 199 2.89 -3.61 -12.20
N MET A 200 1.84 -4.09 -11.50
CA MET A 200 1.95 -4.49 -10.10
C MET A 200 2.92 -5.65 -9.96
N SER A 201 3.72 -5.63 -8.91
CA SER A 201 4.71 -6.67 -8.66
C SER A 201 4.12 -7.87 -7.92
N MET A 202 3.13 -7.61 -7.05
CA MET A 202 2.43 -8.64 -6.26
C MET A 202 0.94 -8.35 -6.22
N ILE A 203 0.16 -9.44 -6.26
CA ILE A 203 -1.31 -9.39 -6.16
C ILE A 203 -1.70 -9.92 -4.80
N TYR A 204 -2.47 -9.14 -4.03
CA TYR A 204 -3.04 -9.58 -2.77
C TYR A 204 -4.51 -9.96 -2.94
N VAL A 205 -4.83 -11.18 -2.56
CA VAL A 205 -6.20 -11.71 -2.49
C VAL A 205 -6.36 -12.50 -1.18
N SER A 206 -7.36 -12.16 -0.38
CA SER A 206 -7.64 -12.86 0.88
C SER A 206 -8.46 -14.13 0.67
N THR A 207 -9.20 -14.19 -0.44
CA THR A 207 -10.03 -15.35 -0.84
C THR A 207 -9.96 -15.55 -2.35
N GLY A 208 -10.36 -16.72 -2.86
CA GLY A 208 -10.50 -16.96 -4.30
C GLY A 208 -9.15 -17.04 -5.06
N PHE A 209 -8.05 -17.33 -4.38
CA PHE A 209 -6.70 -17.37 -4.98
C PHE A 209 -6.61 -18.19 -6.26
N GLU A 210 -7.20 -19.40 -6.26
CA GLU A 210 -7.08 -20.32 -7.41
C GLU A 210 -7.72 -19.73 -8.68
N SER A 211 -8.88 -19.08 -8.55
CA SER A 211 -9.57 -18.42 -9.68
C SER A 211 -8.70 -17.31 -10.27
N SER A 212 -8.25 -16.38 -9.43
CA SER A 212 -7.42 -15.24 -9.86
C SER A 212 -6.08 -15.69 -10.43
N TYR A 213 -5.46 -16.73 -9.85
CA TYR A 213 -4.23 -17.31 -10.39
C TYR A 213 -4.45 -17.88 -11.81
N ASN A 214 -5.52 -18.65 -12.00
CA ASN A 214 -5.83 -19.25 -13.30
C ASN A 214 -6.19 -18.19 -14.35
N ALA A 215 -6.88 -17.10 -13.95
CA ALA A 215 -7.17 -15.99 -14.84
C ALA A 215 -5.89 -15.29 -15.33
N VAL A 216 -4.96 -14.98 -14.42
CA VAL A 216 -3.67 -14.40 -14.78
C VAL A 216 -2.85 -15.36 -15.65
N LEU A 217 -2.78 -16.65 -15.29
CA LEU A 217 -2.09 -17.67 -16.09
C LEU A 217 -2.64 -17.76 -17.51
N SER A 218 -3.97 -17.74 -17.65
CA SER A 218 -4.64 -17.74 -18.97
C SER A 218 -4.30 -16.50 -19.78
N ALA A 219 -4.30 -15.32 -19.16
CA ALA A 219 -3.97 -14.06 -19.81
C ALA A 219 -2.50 -14.00 -20.26
N VAL A 220 -1.59 -14.60 -19.50
CA VAL A 220 -0.19 -14.76 -19.91
C VAL A 220 -0.07 -15.72 -21.10
N ASN A 221 -0.70 -16.88 -21.04
CA ASN A 221 -0.62 -17.90 -22.11
C ASN A 221 -1.27 -17.42 -23.41
N SER A 222 -2.26 -16.55 -23.35
CA SER A 222 -2.88 -15.94 -24.53
C SER A 222 -2.08 -14.76 -25.11
N GLY A 223 -1.06 -14.28 -24.41
CA GLY A 223 -0.32 -13.08 -24.77
C GLY A 223 -1.02 -11.75 -24.40
N GLU A 224 -2.12 -11.81 -23.67
CA GLU A 224 -2.79 -10.60 -23.16
C GLU A 224 -1.94 -9.86 -22.14
N ILE A 225 -1.20 -10.60 -21.30
CA ILE A 225 -0.15 -10.06 -20.44
C ILE A 225 1.20 -10.35 -21.09
N PRO A 226 1.96 -9.33 -21.51
CA PRO A 226 3.30 -9.51 -22.04
C PRO A 226 4.26 -10.16 -21.03
N ALA A 227 5.13 -11.09 -21.47
CA ALA A 227 6.07 -11.79 -20.60
C ALA A 227 6.99 -10.84 -19.82
N GLU A 228 7.35 -9.70 -20.43
CA GLU A 228 8.21 -8.68 -19.81
C GLU A 228 7.60 -8.11 -18.51
N LYS A 229 6.26 -8.11 -18.39
CA LYS A 229 5.59 -7.66 -17.16
C LYS A 229 5.84 -8.62 -16.00
N LEU A 230 5.85 -9.92 -16.29
CA LEU A 230 6.19 -10.95 -15.29
C LEU A 230 7.67 -10.91 -14.93
N ASP A 231 8.54 -10.77 -15.92
CA ASP A 231 9.99 -10.71 -15.72
C ASP A 231 10.36 -9.50 -14.85
N ASP A 232 9.75 -8.31 -15.09
CA ASP A 232 9.93 -7.13 -14.25
C ASP A 232 9.42 -7.38 -12.82
N ALA A 233 8.21 -7.93 -12.67
CA ALA A 233 7.62 -8.22 -11.35
C ALA A 233 8.48 -9.20 -10.55
N VAL A 234 8.90 -10.33 -11.18
CA VAL A 234 9.75 -11.34 -10.54
C VAL A 234 11.12 -10.75 -10.21
N GLY A 235 11.73 -9.99 -11.12
CA GLY A 235 13.01 -9.32 -10.87
C GLY A 235 12.98 -8.43 -9.63
N ARG A 236 11.92 -7.64 -9.47
CA ARG A 236 11.72 -6.79 -8.26
C ARG A 236 11.53 -7.62 -6.99
N ILE A 237 10.78 -8.73 -7.07
CA ILE A 237 10.57 -9.65 -5.93
C ILE A 237 11.91 -10.27 -5.51
N LEU A 238 12.70 -10.76 -6.46
CA LEU A 238 14.01 -11.37 -6.18
C LEU A 238 14.97 -10.35 -5.58
N THR A 239 15.03 -9.14 -6.15
CA THR A 239 15.83 -8.03 -5.60
C THR A 239 15.45 -7.71 -4.14
N THR A 240 14.14 -7.64 -3.83
CA THR A 240 13.66 -7.39 -2.46
C THR A 240 14.00 -8.54 -1.51
N LYS A 241 14.10 -9.77 -2.02
CA LYS A 241 14.54 -10.95 -1.25
C LYS A 241 16.07 -11.06 -1.09
N GLY A 242 16.84 -10.21 -1.77
CA GLY A 242 18.31 -10.27 -1.78
C GLY A 242 18.88 -11.44 -2.59
N ILE A 243 18.17 -11.86 -3.63
CA ILE A 243 18.56 -12.99 -4.51
C ILE A 243 18.88 -12.45 -5.90
#